data_e07169ea079ad93bf170db8126ee76d9
#
_entry.id   e07169ea079ad93bf170db8126ee76d9
#
_cell.length_a   1.000
_cell.length_b   1.000
_cell.length_c   1.000
_cell.angle_alpha   90.00
_cell.angle_beta   90.00
_cell.angle_gamma   90.00
#
_symmetry.space_group_name_H-M   'P 1'
#
loop_
_entity.id
_entity.type
_entity.pdbx_description
1 polymer ?
#
loop_
_entity_poly.entity_id
_entity_poly.type
_entity_poly.pdbx_seq_one_letter_code
_entity_poly.pdbx_strand_id
1 'polypeptide(L)'
;MAISPTQLNEVFKKEADDFEKKLDALLDKHVLAPGGELAIPTPWGMNEKHFELLKPRYISAGWKELKWNSFYDQREGDSYTTIVFKS
;
A
#
# COMPACT_ATOMS: atom_id res chain seq x y z
N MET A 1 29.47 6.40 -4.57
CA MET A 1 29.08 7.36 -3.52
C MET A 1 28.14 6.70 -2.53
N ALA A 2 28.43 6.76 -1.27
CA ALA A 2 27.59 6.12 -0.25
C ALA A 2 26.35 6.98 0.04
N ILE A 3 25.18 6.34 0.04
CA ILE A 3 23.92 7.00 0.37
C ILE A 3 23.80 7.06 1.88
N SER A 4 23.52 8.25 2.43
CA SER A 4 23.34 8.42 3.88
C SER A 4 21.96 7.85 4.30
N PRO A 5 21.79 7.48 5.58
CA PRO A 5 20.48 7.03 6.08
C PRO A 5 19.39 8.07 5.88
N THR A 6 19.70 9.34 5.99
CA THR A 6 18.75 10.43 5.77
C THR A 6 18.30 10.49 4.32
N GLN A 7 19.23 10.38 3.37
CA GLN A 7 18.91 10.37 1.94
C GLN A 7 18.05 9.18 1.56
N LEU A 8 18.36 8.01 2.13
CA LEU A 8 17.58 6.80 1.87
C LEU A 8 16.14 6.95 2.37
N ASN A 9 15.97 7.53 3.56
CA ASN A 9 14.64 7.78 4.12
C ASN A 9 13.84 8.79 3.28
N GLU A 10 14.50 9.81 2.73
CA GLU A 10 13.84 10.79 1.86
C GLU A 10 13.35 10.16 0.57
N VAL A 11 14.16 9.31 -0.06
CA VAL A 11 13.77 8.59 -1.27
C VAL A 11 12.58 7.68 -0.98
N PHE A 12 12.64 6.95 0.13
CA PHE A 12 11.55 6.06 0.56
C PHE A 12 10.26 6.84 0.79
N LYS A 13 10.36 7.99 1.43
CA LYS A 13 9.20 8.83 1.72
C LYS A 13 8.56 9.35 0.43
N LYS A 14 9.37 9.77 -0.55
CA LYS A 14 8.86 10.20 -1.84
C LYS A 14 8.15 9.08 -2.59
N GLU A 15 8.72 7.90 -2.58
CA GLU A 15 8.09 6.71 -3.19
C GLU A 15 6.78 6.40 -2.51
N ALA A 16 6.73 6.46 -1.17
CA ALA A 16 5.51 6.23 -0.41
C ALA A 16 4.43 7.27 -0.76
N ASP A 17 4.80 8.54 -0.91
CA ASP A 17 3.87 9.59 -1.31
C ASP A 17 3.28 9.33 -2.69
N ASP A 18 4.09 8.86 -3.63
CA ASP A 18 3.62 8.50 -4.98
C ASP A 18 2.66 7.30 -4.94
N PHE A 19 2.99 6.29 -4.15
CA PHE A 19 2.11 5.13 -3.97
C PHE A 19 0.80 5.52 -3.28
N GLU A 20 0.86 6.43 -2.31
CA GLU A 20 -0.34 6.95 -1.66
C GLU A 20 -1.30 7.58 -2.68
N LYS A 21 -0.78 8.39 -3.59
CA LYS A 21 -1.58 8.99 -4.66
C LYS A 21 -2.22 7.94 -5.55
N LYS A 22 -1.46 6.91 -5.91
CA LYS A 22 -1.98 5.81 -6.74
C LYS A 22 -3.05 5.01 -6.01
N LEU A 23 -2.85 4.73 -4.73
CA LEU A 23 -3.83 4.02 -3.91
C LEU A 23 -5.09 4.85 -3.71
N ASP A 24 -4.96 6.14 -3.46
CA ASP A 24 -6.11 7.05 -3.31
C ASP A 24 -6.93 7.11 -4.60
N ALA A 25 -6.28 7.12 -5.75
CA ALA A 25 -6.98 7.09 -7.04
C ALA A 25 -7.75 5.78 -7.22
N LEU A 26 -7.20 4.66 -6.79
CA LEU A 26 -7.88 3.37 -6.84
C LEU A 26 -9.04 3.30 -5.84
N LEU A 27 -8.85 3.82 -4.63
CA LEU A 27 -9.89 3.88 -3.61
C LEU A 27 -11.08 4.74 -4.05
N ASP A 28 -10.80 5.85 -4.73
CA ASP A 28 -11.83 6.77 -5.20
C ASP A 28 -12.78 6.13 -6.22
N LYS A 29 -12.33 5.09 -6.91
CA LYS A 29 -13.14 4.35 -7.88
C LYS A 29 -14.10 3.34 -7.25
N HIS A 30 -13.95 3.07 -5.96
CA HIS A 30 -14.74 2.07 -5.26
C HIS A 30 -15.69 2.70 -4.26
N VAL A 31 -16.87 2.10 -4.14
CA VAL A 31 -17.85 2.48 -3.12
C VAL A 31 -17.77 1.45 -2.00
N LEU A 32 -17.51 1.91 -0.79
CA LEU A 32 -17.36 1.06 0.38
C LEU A 32 -18.53 1.26 1.34
N ALA A 33 -19.20 0.15 1.68
CA ALA A 33 -20.24 0.16 2.71
C ALA A 33 -19.58 0.26 4.10
N PRO A 34 -20.24 0.90 5.08
CA PRO A 34 -19.72 0.95 6.45
C PRO A 34 -19.45 -0.46 6.99
N GLY A 35 -18.27 -0.67 7.56
CA GLY A 35 -17.84 -1.97 8.05
C GLY A 35 -17.37 -2.94 6.98
N GLY A 36 -17.31 -2.52 5.72
CA GLY A 36 -16.86 -3.36 4.61
C GLY A 36 -15.35 -3.43 4.47
N GLU A 37 -14.92 -4.38 3.66
CA GLU A 37 -13.51 -4.54 3.31
C GLU A 37 -13.32 -4.31 1.82
N LEU A 38 -12.16 -3.75 1.45
CA LEU A 38 -11.81 -3.48 0.08
C LEU A 38 -10.39 -3.97 -0.19
N ALA A 39 -10.24 -4.91 -1.12
CA ALA A 39 -8.94 -5.41 -1.53
C ALA A 39 -8.49 -4.67 -2.79
N ILE A 40 -7.34 -3.99 -2.70
CA ILE A 40 -6.80 -3.18 -3.78
C ILE A 40 -5.45 -3.75 -4.18
N PRO A 41 -5.22 -4.03 -5.48
CA PRO A 41 -3.90 -4.48 -5.93
C PRO A 41 -2.87 -3.40 -5.70
N THR A 42 -1.68 -3.79 -5.23
CA THR A 42 -0.61 -2.83 -5.01
C THR A 42 -0.09 -2.29 -6.34
N PRO A 43 0.31 -1.02 -6.38
CA PRO A 43 1.01 -0.48 -7.53
C PRO A 43 2.32 -1.23 -7.78
N TRP A 44 2.73 -1.29 -9.04
CA TRP A 44 3.97 -1.94 -9.40
C TRP A 44 5.16 -1.29 -8.68
N GLY A 45 6.03 -2.12 -8.13
CA GLY A 45 7.22 -1.65 -7.42
C GLY A 45 7.02 -1.35 -5.93
N MET A 46 5.77 -1.40 -5.44
CA MET A 46 5.51 -1.20 -4.02
C MET A 46 5.87 -2.45 -3.21
N ASN A 47 6.51 -2.26 -2.06
CA ASN A 47 6.85 -3.35 -1.16
C ASN A 47 6.27 -3.11 0.24
N GLU A 48 6.48 -4.10 1.13
CA GLU A 48 5.93 -4.06 2.49
C GLU A 48 6.43 -2.86 3.30
N LYS A 49 7.64 -2.41 3.06
CA LYS A 49 8.18 -1.23 3.76
C LYS A 49 7.43 0.03 3.40
N HIS A 50 7.05 0.19 2.13
CA HIS A 50 6.20 1.30 1.72
C HIS A 50 4.83 1.21 2.40
N PHE A 51 4.29 0.00 2.49
CA PHE A 51 3.02 -0.23 3.19
C PHE A 51 3.10 0.17 4.66
N GLU A 52 4.17 -0.18 5.36
CA GLU A 52 4.37 0.18 6.77
C GLU A 52 4.42 1.71 6.97
N LEU A 53 4.97 2.44 6.02
CA LEU A 53 4.97 3.89 6.07
C LEU A 53 3.58 4.49 5.83
N LEU A 54 2.80 3.88 4.93
CA LEU A 54 1.47 4.37 4.57
C LEU A 54 0.39 3.97 5.56
N LYS A 55 0.54 2.84 6.22
CA LYS A 55 -0.47 2.33 7.16
C LYS A 55 -0.92 3.35 8.21
N PRO A 56 -0.01 4.04 8.94
CA PRO A 56 -0.44 5.06 9.92
C PRO A 56 -1.22 6.20 9.28
N ARG A 57 -0.89 6.57 8.04
CA ARG A 57 -1.58 7.66 7.34
C ARG A 57 -3.03 7.31 7.08
N TYR A 58 -3.30 6.08 6.63
CA TYR A 58 -4.66 5.62 6.35
C TYR A 58 -5.45 5.38 7.64
N ILE A 59 -4.81 4.86 8.68
CA ILE A 59 -5.46 4.71 10.00
C ILE A 59 -5.88 6.08 10.54
N SER A 60 -5.03 7.10 10.41
CA SER A 60 -5.35 8.47 10.80
C SER A 60 -6.49 9.06 9.97
N ALA A 61 -6.65 8.62 8.74
CA ALA A 61 -7.72 9.07 7.85
C ALA A 61 -9.08 8.44 8.16
N GLY A 62 -9.13 7.43 9.03
CA GLY A 62 -10.38 6.81 9.45
C GLY A 62 -10.52 5.33 9.15
N TRP A 63 -9.56 4.72 8.50
CA TRP A 63 -9.56 3.29 8.26
C TRP A 63 -9.26 2.54 9.56
N LYS A 64 -9.97 1.45 9.82
CA LYS A 64 -9.76 0.66 11.04
C LYS A 64 -8.55 -0.24 10.95
N GLU A 65 -8.34 -0.86 9.80
CA GLU A 65 -7.27 -1.82 9.61
C GLU A 65 -6.82 -1.87 8.15
N LEU A 66 -5.53 -2.06 7.97
CA LEU A 66 -4.94 -2.35 6.68
C LEU A 66 -4.13 -3.62 6.79
N LYS A 67 -4.25 -4.51 5.81
CA LYS A 67 -3.49 -5.76 5.75
C LYS A 67 -2.74 -5.88 4.44
N TRP A 68 -1.52 -6.36 4.54
CA TRP A 68 -0.68 -6.68 3.39
C TRP A 68 -0.83 -8.16 3.09
N ASN A 69 -1.47 -8.48 1.96
CA ASN A 69 -1.67 -9.85 1.53
C ASN A 69 -0.82 -10.13 0.30
N SER A 70 0.07 -11.11 0.42
CA SER A 70 0.92 -11.53 -0.68
C SER A 70 0.50 -12.93 -1.13
N PHE A 71 0.26 -13.08 -2.42
CA PHE A 71 -0.15 -14.34 -3.02
C PHE A 71 0.90 -14.79 -4.02
N TYR A 72 1.18 -16.08 -4.02
CA TYR A 72 2.04 -16.70 -4.99
C TYR A 72 1.27 -17.80 -5.71
N ASP A 73 1.13 -17.68 -7.02
CA ASP A 73 0.49 -18.69 -7.83
C ASP A 73 1.57 -19.63 -8.40
N GLN A 74 1.60 -20.85 -7.89
CA GLN A 74 2.55 -21.85 -8.33
C GLN A 74 2.32 -22.32 -9.77
N ARG A 75 1.10 -22.20 -10.27
CA ARG A 75 0.76 -22.63 -11.63
C ARG A 75 1.32 -21.69 -12.70
N GLU A 76 1.25 -20.40 -12.45
CA GLU A 76 1.68 -19.39 -13.39
C GLU A 76 3.05 -18.81 -13.06
N GLY A 77 3.56 -19.09 -11.84
CA GLY A 77 4.82 -18.55 -11.38
C GLY A 77 4.78 -17.06 -11.07
N ASP A 78 3.57 -16.47 -11.02
CA ASP A 78 3.39 -15.07 -10.73
C ASP A 78 3.10 -14.84 -9.26
N SER A 79 3.67 -13.78 -8.71
CA SER A 79 3.33 -13.32 -7.38
C SER A 79 2.62 -11.97 -7.49
N TYR A 80 1.57 -11.78 -6.71
CA TYR A 80 0.87 -10.50 -6.64
C TYR A 80 0.50 -10.19 -5.20
N THR A 81 0.39 -8.91 -4.92
CA THR A 81 0.13 -8.42 -3.58
C THR A 81 -1.06 -7.49 -3.60
N THR A 82 -1.92 -7.63 -2.60
CA THR A 82 -3.06 -6.74 -2.41
C THR A 82 -3.01 -6.14 -1.02
N ILE A 83 -3.58 -4.95 -0.87
CA ILE A 83 -3.78 -4.32 0.42
C ILE A 83 -5.27 -4.36 0.71
N VAL A 84 -5.63 -4.93 1.87
CA VAL A 84 -7.02 -4.97 2.32
C VAL A 84 -7.26 -3.79 3.26
N PHE A 85 -8.18 -2.92 2.87
CA PHE A 85 -8.61 -1.79 3.67
C PHE A 85 -9.91 -2.14 4.37
N LYS A 86 -9.94 -1.98 5.67
CA LYS A 86 -11.13 -2.26 6.48
C LYS A 86 -11.64 -0.95 7.10
N SER A 87 -12.89 -0.65 6.84
CA SER A 87 -13.51 0.56 7.41
C SER A 87 -14.16 0.33 8.76
#